data_3266e199c70c36c01eb35fa952f5f90b
#
_entry.id   3266e199c70c36c01eb35fa952f5f90b
#
_cell.length_a   1.000
_cell.length_b   1.000
_cell.length_c   1.000
_cell.angle_alpha   90.00
_cell.angle_beta   90.00
_cell.angle_gamma   90.00
#
_symmetry.space_group_name_H-M   'P 1'
#
loop_
_entity.id
_entity.type
_entity.pdbx_description
1 polymer ?
#
loop_
_entity_poly.entity_id
_entity_poly.type
_entity_poly.pdbx_seq_one_letter_code
_entity_poly.pdbx_strand_id
1 'polypeptide(L)'
;MQYDLSHIMKRAWEIFRKGNMQFAEALHRAWLSAKARFLNAKRIEDAKESAGITEEVNTWSAWKKLGYEVVHGSKALFSTELIWGSKGDGATYKASFFGRSQVELLPIE
;
A
#
# COMPACT_ATOMS: atom_id res chain seq x y z
N MET A 1 -9.30 -0.54 15.72
CA MET A 1 -9.20 -0.85 14.29
C MET A 1 -10.54 -1.37 13.81
N GLN A 2 -11.14 -0.68 12.87
CA GLN A 2 -12.42 -1.11 12.32
C GLN A 2 -12.25 -1.46 10.85
N TYR A 3 -12.76 -2.63 10.47
CA TYR A 3 -12.84 -3.02 9.07
C TYR A 3 -14.16 -2.56 8.49
N ASP A 4 -14.15 -2.13 7.25
CA ASP A 4 -15.36 -1.82 6.50
C ASP A 4 -15.95 -3.14 5.98
N LEU A 5 -16.90 -3.69 6.70
CA LEU A 5 -17.53 -4.96 6.36
C LEU A 5 -18.25 -4.91 5.02
N SER A 6 -18.88 -3.76 4.70
CA SER A 6 -19.55 -3.58 3.42
C SER A 6 -18.56 -3.70 2.26
N HIS A 7 -17.40 -3.05 2.38
CA HIS A 7 -16.34 -3.12 1.37
C HIS A 7 -15.79 -4.55 1.23
N ILE A 8 -15.58 -5.24 2.34
CA ILE A 8 -15.08 -6.62 2.35
C ILE A 8 -16.08 -7.54 1.65
N MET A 9 -17.37 -7.40 1.93
CA MET A 9 -18.40 -8.19 1.29
C MET A 9 -18.49 -7.93 -0.21
N LYS A 10 -18.41 -6.67 -0.64
CA LYS A 10 -18.35 -6.32 -2.06
C LYS A 10 -17.16 -6.98 -2.74
N ARG A 11 -15.99 -6.90 -2.11
CA ARG A 11 -14.78 -7.51 -2.65
C ARG A 11 -14.91 -9.03 -2.75
N ALA A 12 -15.51 -9.67 -1.74
CA ALA A 12 -15.76 -11.11 -1.76
C ALA A 12 -16.64 -11.51 -2.93
N TRP A 13 -17.73 -10.76 -3.18
CA TRP A 13 -18.62 -11.00 -4.31
C TRP A 13 -17.91 -10.81 -5.66
N GLU A 14 -17.06 -9.79 -5.79
CA GLU A 14 -16.26 -9.58 -6.99
C GLU A 14 -15.34 -10.76 -7.28
N ILE A 15 -14.63 -11.24 -6.26
CA ILE A 15 -13.72 -12.38 -6.37
C ILE A 15 -14.51 -13.63 -6.74
N PHE A 16 -15.66 -13.85 -6.11
CA PHE A 16 -16.53 -14.99 -6.38
C PHE A 16 -17.03 -15.00 -7.82
N ARG A 17 -17.44 -13.84 -8.35
CA ARG A 17 -17.94 -13.71 -9.73
C ARG A 17 -16.87 -13.94 -10.78
N LYS A 18 -15.63 -13.54 -10.49
CA LYS A 18 -14.51 -13.63 -11.44
C LYS A 18 -13.89 -15.01 -11.52
N GLY A 19 -14.00 -15.79 -10.46
CA GLY A 19 -13.32 -17.07 -10.34
C GLY A 19 -14.28 -18.24 -10.12
N ASN A 20 -13.77 -19.44 -10.31
CA ASN A 20 -14.50 -20.67 -10.05
C ASN A 20 -14.24 -21.14 -8.60
N MET A 21 -14.24 -20.20 -7.65
CA MET A 21 -14.01 -20.54 -6.26
C MET A 21 -15.28 -20.44 -5.44
N GLN A 22 -15.29 -21.13 -4.32
CA GLN A 22 -16.40 -21.06 -3.38
C GLN A 22 -16.44 -19.71 -2.68
N PHE A 23 -17.62 -19.24 -2.32
CA PHE A 23 -17.81 -17.95 -1.65
C PHE A 23 -17.00 -17.83 -0.37
N ALA A 24 -16.89 -18.91 0.42
CA ALA A 24 -16.10 -18.90 1.64
C ALA A 24 -14.63 -18.56 1.36
N GLU A 25 -14.06 -19.09 0.26
CA GLU A 25 -12.70 -18.79 -0.16
C GLU A 25 -12.56 -17.34 -0.63
N ALA A 26 -13.53 -16.85 -1.39
CA ALA A 26 -13.56 -15.46 -1.84
C ALA A 26 -13.63 -14.50 -0.66
N LEU A 27 -14.43 -14.82 0.35
CA LEU A 27 -14.53 -14.04 1.58
C LEU A 27 -13.21 -14.02 2.35
N HIS A 28 -12.54 -15.18 2.45
CA HIS A 28 -11.23 -15.28 3.10
C HIS A 28 -10.20 -14.39 2.42
N ARG A 29 -10.15 -14.39 1.09
CA ARG A 29 -9.23 -13.52 0.32
C ARG A 29 -9.55 -12.05 0.52
N ALA A 30 -10.83 -11.67 0.58
CA ALA A 30 -11.25 -10.30 0.83
C ALA A 30 -10.80 -9.84 2.22
N TRP A 31 -10.91 -10.69 3.24
CA TRP A 31 -10.40 -10.39 4.58
C TRP A 31 -8.88 -10.23 4.59
N LEU A 32 -8.14 -11.11 3.91
CA LEU A 32 -6.69 -11.01 3.81
C LEU A 32 -6.26 -9.69 3.15
N SER A 33 -6.98 -9.25 2.11
CA SER A 33 -6.71 -7.96 1.46
C SER A 33 -6.93 -6.79 2.41
N ALA A 34 -8.00 -6.82 3.21
CA ALA A 34 -8.29 -5.79 4.20
C ALA A 34 -7.23 -5.74 5.29
N LYS A 35 -6.82 -6.90 5.79
CA LYS A 35 -5.76 -7.03 6.80
C LYS A 35 -4.42 -6.53 6.26
N ALA A 36 -4.09 -6.87 5.01
CA ALA A 36 -2.84 -6.44 4.38
C ALA A 36 -2.72 -4.92 4.34
N ARG A 37 -3.80 -4.24 3.93
CA ARG A 37 -3.82 -2.78 3.89
C ARG A 37 -3.53 -2.17 5.25
N PHE A 38 -4.12 -2.71 6.29
CA PHE A 38 -3.97 -2.24 7.65
C PHE A 38 -2.57 -2.51 8.19
N LEU A 39 -2.06 -3.72 8.00
CA LEU A 39 -0.71 -4.08 8.42
C LEU A 39 0.36 -3.26 7.69
N ASN A 40 0.15 -2.99 6.40
CA ASN A 40 1.05 -2.15 5.62
C ASN A 40 1.11 -0.73 6.16
N ALA A 41 -0.04 -0.14 6.49
CA ALA A 41 -0.09 1.19 7.08
C ALA A 41 0.69 1.25 8.39
N LYS A 42 0.54 0.24 9.23
CA LYS A 42 1.27 0.15 10.50
C LYS A 42 2.78 -0.02 10.27
N ARG A 43 3.18 -0.86 9.33
CA ARG A 43 4.60 -1.08 9.01
C ARG A 43 5.27 0.20 8.51
N ILE A 44 4.57 0.97 7.69
CA ILE A 44 5.06 2.26 7.19
C ILE A 44 5.23 3.24 8.36
N GLU A 45 4.24 3.35 9.24
CA GLU A 45 4.33 4.21 10.40
C GLU A 45 5.47 3.82 11.34
N ASP A 46 5.61 2.53 11.63
CA ASP A 46 6.67 2.03 12.50
C ASP A 46 8.05 2.28 11.89
N ALA A 47 8.21 2.05 10.59
CA ALA A 47 9.47 2.30 9.88
C ALA A 47 9.81 3.79 9.85
N LYS A 48 8.80 4.63 9.62
CA LYS A 48 8.94 6.09 9.62
C LYS A 48 9.38 6.59 10.99
N GLU A 49 8.76 6.10 12.05
CA GLU A 49 9.10 6.44 13.41
C GLU A 49 10.52 6.00 13.77
N SER A 50 10.88 4.77 13.42
CA SER A 50 12.24 4.23 13.65
C SER A 50 13.31 5.03 12.92
N ALA A 51 13.00 5.56 11.76
CA ALA A 51 13.91 6.39 10.97
C ALA A 51 13.92 7.86 11.41
N GLY A 52 13.05 8.26 12.34
CA GLY A 52 12.95 9.63 12.81
C GLY A 52 12.38 10.60 11.80
N ILE A 53 11.56 10.11 10.86
CA ILE A 53 10.98 10.91 9.79
C ILE A 53 9.63 11.47 10.23
N THR A 54 9.45 12.77 10.08
CA THR A 54 8.19 13.46 10.45
C THR A 54 7.45 14.00 9.24
N GLU A 55 8.09 14.07 8.08
CA GLU A 55 7.46 14.56 6.85
C GLU A 55 6.62 13.48 6.18
N GLU A 56 5.76 13.89 5.24
CA GLU A 56 4.99 12.96 4.43
C GLU A 56 5.92 12.13 3.56
N VAL A 57 5.70 10.84 3.51
CA VAL A 57 6.48 9.91 2.71
C VAL A 57 5.57 9.08 1.82
N ASN A 58 6.06 8.77 0.62
CA ASN A 58 5.37 7.90 -0.33
C ASN A 58 6.39 7.19 -1.18
N THR A 59 5.96 6.12 -1.84
CA THR A 59 6.79 5.45 -2.83
C THR A 59 6.94 6.34 -4.07
N TRP A 60 7.91 6.03 -4.93
CA TRP A 60 8.11 6.74 -6.19
C TRP A 60 6.81 6.81 -7.01
N SER A 61 6.15 5.67 -7.21
CA SER A 61 4.91 5.60 -7.98
C SER A 61 3.78 6.41 -7.36
N ALA A 62 3.67 6.40 -6.02
CA ALA A 62 2.65 7.16 -5.32
C ALA A 62 2.86 8.66 -5.47
N TRP A 63 4.11 9.14 -5.35
CA TRP A 63 4.43 10.55 -5.59
C TRP A 63 4.08 10.98 -7.01
N LYS A 64 4.39 10.12 -8.00
CA LYS A 64 4.07 10.40 -9.40
C LYS A 64 2.58 10.55 -9.63
N LYS A 65 1.77 9.70 -8.99
CA LYS A 65 0.30 9.77 -9.06
C LYS A 65 -0.24 11.07 -8.45
N LEU A 66 0.46 11.61 -7.45
CA LEU A 66 0.09 12.88 -6.81
C LEU A 66 0.57 14.11 -7.59
N GLY A 67 1.27 13.92 -8.69
CA GLY A 67 1.79 15.02 -9.52
C GLY A 67 3.18 15.49 -9.12
N TYR A 68 3.95 14.65 -8.45
CA TYR A 68 5.31 14.96 -8.00
C TYR A 68 6.32 14.01 -8.63
N GLU A 69 7.55 14.46 -8.72
CA GLU A 69 8.67 13.67 -9.18
C GLU A 69 9.77 13.66 -8.12
N VAL A 70 10.35 12.51 -7.85
CA VAL A 70 11.49 12.39 -6.95
C VAL A 70 12.70 13.02 -7.64
N VAL A 71 13.40 13.91 -6.94
CA VAL A 71 14.58 14.59 -7.46
C VAL A 71 15.64 13.55 -7.81
N HIS A 72 16.21 13.66 -9.01
CA HIS A 72 17.22 12.72 -9.50
C HIS A 72 18.41 12.64 -8.53
N GLY A 73 18.83 11.43 -8.22
CA GLY A 73 19.92 11.19 -7.29
C GLY A 73 19.50 11.07 -5.84
N SER A 74 18.20 11.29 -5.52
CA SER A 74 17.70 11.12 -4.15
C SER A 74 17.71 9.66 -3.76
N LYS A 75 18.08 9.40 -2.50
CA LYS A 75 18.02 8.06 -1.92
C LYS A 75 16.79 7.93 -1.06
N ALA A 76 16.19 6.75 -1.03
CA ALA A 76 15.05 6.48 -0.15
C ALA A 76 15.40 6.76 1.30
N LEU A 77 14.48 7.40 2.02
CA LEU A 77 14.66 7.66 3.45
C LEU A 77 14.63 6.38 4.27
N PHE A 78 13.79 5.45 3.86
CA PHE A 78 13.72 4.12 4.46
C PHE A 78 13.04 3.17 3.50
N SER A 79 13.12 1.88 3.77
CA SER A 79 12.36 0.86 3.05
C SER A 79 11.80 -0.15 4.04
N THR A 80 10.69 -0.77 3.68
CA THR A 80 10.06 -1.79 4.50
C THR A 80 9.38 -2.81 3.59
N GLU A 81 9.08 -3.99 4.13
CA GLU A 81 8.33 -4.99 3.40
C GLU A 81 6.86 -4.81 3.61
N LEU A 82 6.12 -4.75 2.50
CA LEU A 82 4.67 -4.63 2.48
C LEU A 82 4.05 -5.90 1.91
N ILE A 83 2.80 -6.12 2.26
CA ILE A 83 2.06 -7.32 1.83
C ILE A 83 1.27 -7.00 0.57
N TRP A 84 1.33 -7.88 -0.43
CA TRP A 84 0.51 -7.79 -1.62
C TRP A 84 -0.95 -8.08 -1.28
N GLY A 85 -1.77 -7.04 -1.17
CA GLY A 85 -3.19 -7.21 -0.87
C GLY A 85 -3.97 -7.87 -2.01
N SER A 86 -3.57 -7.60 -3.26
CA SER A 86 -4.26 -8.13 -4.43
C SER A 86 -4.07 -9.63 -4.63
N LYS A 87 -3.00 -10.22 -4.11
CA LYS A 87 -2.74 -11.65 -4.25
C LYS A 87 -3.46 -12.50 -3.21
N GLY A 88 -3.65 -11.96 -2.00
CA GLY A 88 -4.35 -12.66 -0.94
C GLY A 88 -3.64 -13.89 -0.39
N ASP A 89 -2.34 -14.04 -0.66
CA ASP A 89 -1.56 -15.22 -0.26
C ASP A 89 -0.45 -14.89 0.74
N GLY A 90 -0.41 -13.65 1.22
CA GLY A 90 0.61 -13.21 2.17
C GLY A 90 1.96 -12.88 1.55
N ALA A 91 2.08 -12.89 0.22
CA ALA A 91 3.32 -12.53 -0.46
C ALA A 91 3.70 -11.07 -0.14
N THR A 92 4.99 -10.82 0.03
CA THR A 92 5.50 -9.50 0.37
C THR A 92 6.39 -8.92 -0.73
N TYR A 93 6.59 -7.61 -0.69
CA TYR A 93 7.50 -6.92 -1.58
C TYR A 93 8.20 -5.79 -0.82
N LYS A 94 9.40 -5.44 -1.27
CA LYS A 94 10.15 -4.33 -0.67
C LYS A 94 9.69 -3.02 -1.28
N ALA A 95 9.31 -2.08 -0.43
CA ALA A 95 8.91 -0.73 -0.84
C ALA A 95 9.90 0.29 -0.28
N SER A 96 10.34 1.21 -1.12
CA SER A 96 11.23 2.31 -0.74
C SER A 96 10.43 3.60 -0.69
N PHE A 97 10.67 4.42 0.33
CA PHE A 97 9.90 5.64 0.59
C PHE A 97 10.76 6.88 0.49
N PHE A 98 10.21 7.89 -0.18
CA PHE A 98 10.83 9.19 -0.37
C PHE A 98 10.01 10.25 0.34
N GLY A 99 10.66 11.22 0.94
CA GLY A 99 10.01 12.29 1.67
C GLY A 99 9.60 13.46 0.80
N ARG A 100 8.68 14.29 1.31
CA ARG A 100 8.23 15.51 0.62
C ARG A 100 9.37 16.44 0.24
N SER A 101 10.43 16.48 1.04
CA SER A 101 11.63 17.29 0.77
C SER A 101 12.46 16.80 -0.41
N GLN A 102 12.21 15.56 -0.87
CA GLN A 102 12.95 14.94 -1.97
C GLN A 102 12.19 14.98 -3.29
N VAL A 103 11.01 15.59 -3.32
CA VAL A 103 10.17 15.63 -4.51
C VAL A 103 9.87 17.06 -4.93
N GLU A 104 9.58 17.24 -6.21
CA GLU A 104 9.17 18.51 -6.78
C GLU A 104 7.96 18.31 -7.68
N LEU A 105 7.19 19.37 -7.90
CA LEU A 105 6.03 19.29 -8.78
C LEU A 105 6.45 18.96 -10.19
N LEU A 106 5.71 18.02 -10.81
CA LEU A 106 5.91 17.73 -12.24
C LEU A 106 5.50 18.94 -13.06
N PRO A 107 6.25 19.25 -14.15
CA PRO A 107 5.87 20.35 -15.02
C PRO A 107 4.50 20.09 -15.64
N ILE A 108 3.69 21.13 -15.71
CA ILE A 108 2.39 21.10 -16.38
C ILE A 108 2.63 21.50 -17.83
N GLU A 109 2.35 20.58 -18.72
CA GLU A 109 2.41 20.85 -20.16
C GLU A 109 1.06 21.27 -20.68
#